data_0cac9883a77c40c2b0bbb9a27be1563b
#
_entry.id   0cac9883a77c40c2b0bbb9a27be1563b
#
_cell.length_a   1.000
_cell.length_b   1.000
_cell.length_c   1.000
_cell.angle_alpha   90.00
_cell.angle_beta   90.00
_cell.angle_gamma   90.00
#
_symmetry.space_group_name_H-M   'P 1'
#
loop_
_entity.id
_entity.type
_entity.pdbx_description
1 polymer ?
#
loop_
_entity_poly.entity_id
_entity_poly.type
_entity_poly.pdbx_seq_one_letter_code
_entity_poly.pdbx_strand_id
1 'polypeptide(L)'
;MNNYKYSQIWFFDSEIKNILLQFLDKSKENKILEIGCFEGLSSVFFADHFLDNLNSTLTCVDPFLNIDNNDHKQFLQNNEEMNFDYNISVCKNSNKISVNKITSDLFFKNNTKTFNFIYIDGSHECDFIKRDMENSFNVLEKNGIMWMDDYGGGDGIQIKNTMNSFLEKYKGEYELIHSGYQLAIKKIV
;
A
#
# COMPACT_ATOMS: atom_id res chain seq x y z
N MET A 1 -24.50 -6.02 6.39
CA MET A 1 -23.39 -5.68 5.48
C MET A 1 -23.07 -4.21 5.69
N ASN A 2 -21.82 -3.87 5.94
CA ASN A 2 -21.43 -2.46 6.06
C ASN A 2 -21.62 -1.79 4.70
N ASN A 3 -22.33 -0.66 4.67
CA ASN A 3 -22.51 0.12 3.44
C ASN A 3 -21.27 1.01 3.26
N TYR A 4 -20.17 0.42 2.77
CA TYR A 4 -18.98 1.20 2.41
C TYR A 4 -19.29 2.19 1.27
N LYS A 5 -18.54 3.30 1.23
CA LYS A 5 -18.69 4.38 0.26
C LYS A 5 -17.46 4.41 -0.63
N TYR A 6 -17.59 3.96 -1.87
CA TYR A 6 -16.51 3.96 -2.84
C TYR A 6 -17.01 4.60 -4.15
N SER A 7 -16.25 5.56 -4.66
CA SER A 7 -16.46 6.12 -6.00
C SER A 7 -15.77 5.27 -7.07
N GLN A 8 -14.70 4.54 -6.68
CA GLN A 8 -13.91 3.68 -7.54
C GLN A 8 -13.66 2.33 -6.85
N ILE A 9 -13.52 1.28 -7.65
CA ILE A 9 -13.34 -0.09 -7.16
C ILE A 9 -12.10 -0.76 -7.75
N TRP A 10 -11.08 0.01 -8.14
CA TRP A 10 -9.87 -0.49 -8.82
C TRP A 10 -9.18 -1.64 -8.09
N PHE A 11 -9.11 -1.57 -6.76
CA PHE A 11 -8.50 -2.64 -5.95
C PHE A 11 -9.19 -4.00 -6.13
N PHE A 12 -10.49 -4.06 -6.46
CA PHE A 12 -11.17 -5.34 -6.70
C PHE A 12 -10.68 -6.05 -7.95
N ASP A 13 -10.15 -5.32 -8.92
CA ASP A 13 -9.58 -5.87 -10.15
C ASP A 13 -8.08 -6.18 -9.98
N SER A 14 -7.49 -5.84 -8.83
CA SER A 14 -6.07 -6.06 -8.55
C SER A 14 -5.73 -7.52 -8.28
N GLU A 15 -4.50 -7.90 -8.64
CA GLU A 15 -3.98 -9.27 -8.48
C GLU A 15 -3.73 -9.63 -7.02
N ILE A 16 -3.37 -8.65 -6.20
CA ILE A 16 -3.03 -8.82 -4.78
C ILE A 16 -4.10 -9.58 -4.00
N LYS A 17 -5.37 -9.27 -4.24
CA LYS A 17 -6.50 -9.86 -3.53
C LYS A 17 -6.52 -11.40 -3.59
N ASN A 18 -6.11 -11.96 -4.73
CA ASN A 18 -6.14 -13.40 -4.95
C ASN A 18 -4.83 -14.10 -4.53
N ILE A 19 -3.74 -13.36 -4.51
CA ILE A 19 -2.40 -13.91 -4.33
C ILE A 19 -1.90 -13.73 -2.89
N LEU A 20 -2.21 -12.60 -2.26
CA LEU A 20 -1.70 -12.25 -0.94
C LEU A 20 -2.05 -13.29 0.15
N LEU A 21 -3.23 -13.92 0.04
CA LEU A 21 -3.66 -14.98 0.95
C LEU A 21 -2.73 -16.20 0.98
N GLN A 22 -1.88 -16.37 -0.03
CA GLN A 22 -0.90 -17.46 -0.09
C GLN A 22 0.39 -17.11 0.68
N PHE A 23 0.64 -15.84 0.94
CA PHE A 23 1.87 -15.34 1.52
C PHE A 23 1.70 -14.78 2.92
N LEU A 24 0.54 -14.23 3.23
CA LEU A 24 0.27 -13.59 4.51
C LEU A 24 -0.70 -14.44 5.34
N ASP A 25 -0.22 -14.93 6.48
CA ASP A 25 -1.01 -15.77 7.39
C ASP A 25 -1.82 -14.90 8.36
N LYS A 26 -3.14 -14.91 8.23
CA LYS A 26 -4.05 -14.14 9.07
C LYS A 26 -4.05 -14.53 10.55
N SER A 27 -3.54 -15.73 10.89
CA SER A 27 -3.44 -16.21 12.27
C SER A 27 -2.23 -15.62 13.01
N LYS A 28 -1.26 -15.12 12.26
CA LYS A 28 -0.03 -14.51 12.80
C LYS A 28 -0.18 -13.02 13.00
N GLU A 29 0.74 -12.42 13.72
CA GLU A 29 0.87 -10.98 13.83
C GLU A 29 1.23 -10.38 12.48
N ASN A 30 0.39 -9.46 11.98
CA ASN A 30 0.62 -8.71 10.76
C ASN A 30 0.78 -7.22 11.10
N LYS A 31 1.94 -6.67 10.78
CA LYS A 31 2.24 -5.25 10.89
C LYS A 31 2.26 -4.68 9.47
N ILE A 32 1.14 -4.11 9.09
CA ILE A 32 0.89 -3.66 7.71
C ILE A 32 1.13 -2.16 7.61
N LEU A 33 1.84 -1.73 6.56
CA LEU A 33 1.93 -0.34 6.12
C LEU A 33 1.29 -0.21 4.74
N GLU A 34 0.45 0.79 4.57
CA GLU A 34 -0.15 1.18 3.30
C GLU A 34 0.21 2.62 2.98
N ILE A 35 0.79 2.85 1.81
CA ILE A 35 1.12 4.15 1.24
C ILE A 35 0.17 4.42 0.07
N GLY A 36 -0.66 5.45 0.18
CA GLY A 36 -1.78 5.69 -0.73
C GLY A 36 -3.00 4.86 -0.35
N CYS A 37 -4.02 5.51 0.18
CA CYS A 37 -5.19 4.83 0.73
C CYS A 37 -6.48 5.19 -0.01
N PHE A 38 -6.51 6.34 -0.68
CA PHE A 38 -7.69 6.84 -1.39
C PHE A 38 -8.96 6.77 -0.50
N GLU A 39 -10.00 6.09 -0.94
CA GLU A 39 -11.24 5.90 -0.16
C GLU A 39 -11.19 4.68 0.79
N GLY A 40 -10.02 4.02 0.94
CA GLY A 40 -9.78 2.94 1.90
C GLY A 40 -10.28 1.56 1.49
N LEU A 41 -10.46 1.29 0.19
CA LEU A 41 -10.92 -0.03 -0.26
C LEU A 41 -9.90 -1.13 0.05
N SER A 42 -8.61 -0.89 -0.24
CA SER A 42 -7.49 -1.74 0.12
C SER A 42 -7.29 -1.82 1.63
N SER A 43 -7.37 -0.67 2.32
CA SER A 43 -7.27 -0.60 3.80
C SER A 43 -8.31 -1.47 4.48
N VAL A 44 -9.57 -1.40 4.05
CA VAL A 44 -10.67 -2.26 4.56
C VAL A 44 -10.40 -3.73 4.27
N PHE A 45 -9.92 -4.05 3.05
CA PHE A 45 -9.56 -5.42 2.71
C PHE A 45 -8.46 -5.97 3.64
N PHE A 46 -7.41 -5.20 3.89
CA PHE A 46 -6.35 -5.63 4.81
C PHE A 46 -6.88 -5.78 6.24
N ALA A 47 -7.72 -4.85 6.70
CA ALA A 47 -8.30 -4.90 8.03
C ALA A 47 -9.22 -6.12 8.24
N ASP A 48 -10.04 -6.43 7.25
CA ASP A 48 -11.02 -7.51 7.34
C ASP A 48 -10.37 -8.89 7.24
N HIS A 49 -9.24 -9.01 6.53
CA HIS A 49 -8.63 -10.31 6.24
C HIS A 49 -7.39 -10.63 7.08
N PHE A 50 -6.64 -9.63 7.54
CA PHE A 50 -5.31 -9.85 8.12
C PHE A 50 -5.10 -9.30 9.52
N LEU A 51 -6.09 -8.61 10.11
CA LEU A 51 -5.96 -8.04 11.45
C LEU A 51 -6.69 -8.85 12.55
N ASP A 52 -7.01 -10.12 12.32
CA ASP A 52 -7.70 -10.93 13.32
C ASP A 52 -6.82 -11.27 14.54
N ASN A 53 -5.50 -11.42 14.36
CA ASN A 53 -4.57 -11.58 15.47
C ASN A 53 -4.57 -10.32 16.35
N LEU A 54 -4.54 -10.49 17.67
CA LEU A 54 -4.65 -9.37 18.64
C LEU A 54 -3.58 -8.29 18.47
N ASN A 55 -2.38 -8.69 18.05
CA ASN A 55 -1.23 -7.79 17.90
C ASN A 55 -1.11 -7.21 16.48
N SER A 56 -1.95 -7.64 15.55
CA SER A 56 -1.92 -7.14 14.18
C SER A 56 -2.36 -5.68 14.11
N THR A 57 -1.70 -4.91 13.25
CA THR A 57 -1.97 -3.47 13.05
C THR A 57 -1.89 -3.11 11.57
N LEU A 58 -2.65 -2.09 11.18
CA LEU A 58 -2.53 -1.43 9.89
C LEU A 58 -2.16 0.04 10.12
N THR A 59 -1.13 0.50 9.44
CA THR A 59 -0.74 1.92 9.39
C THR A 59 -1.03 2.43 7.99
N CYS A 60 -1.99 3.34 7.88
CA CYS A 60 -2.36 4.02 6.64
C CYS A 60 -1.64 5.37 6.56
N VAL A 61 -1.08 5.67 5.39
CA VAL A 61 -0.39 6.94 5.12
C VAL A 61 -0.90 7.51 3.80
N ASP A 62 -1.61 8.63 3.88
CA ASP A 62 -2.13 9.34 2.72
C ASP A 62 -2.32 10.82 3.10
N PRO A 63 -1.78 11.79 2.35
CA PRO A 63 -2.01 13.19 2.63
C PRO A 63 -3.42 13.66 2.23
N PHE A 64 -4.18 12.86 1.48
CA PHE A 64 -5.46 13.22 0.87
C PHE A 64 -5.40 14.54 0.08
N LEU A 65 -4.23 14.81 -0.49
CA LEU A 65 -3.97 15.98 -1.32
C LEU A 65 -3.72 15.50 -2.76
N ASN A 66 -4.30 16.20 -3.71
CA ASN A 66 -3.96 15.98 -5.11
C ASN A 66 -2.55 16.56 -5.36
N ILE A 67 -1.52 15.74 -5.16
CA ILE A 67 -0.12 16.13 -5.34
C ILE A 67 0.31 15.94 -6.80
N ASP A 68 -0.35 15.05 -7.53
CA ASP A 68 -0.02 14.76 -8.92
C ASP A 68 -0.57 15.85 -9.84
N ASN A 69 0.29 16.38 -10.69
CA ASN A 69 -0.09 17.35 -11.71
C ASN A 69 -0.84 16.70 -12.89
N ASN A 70 -1.09 15.41 -12.85
CA ASN A 70 -1.59 14.59 -13.95
C ASN A 70 -3.09 14.26 -13.86
N ASP A 71 -3.62 13.75 -14.96
CA ASP A 71 -5.00 13.59 -15.40
C ASP A 71 -6.01 12.88 -14.48
N HIS A 72 -5.58 12.39 -13.31
CA HIS A 72 -6.48 11.76 -12.33
C HIS A 72 -7.45 12.74 -11.63
N LYS A 73 -7.27 14.05 -11.82
CA LYS A 73 -8.18 15.08 -11.27
C LYS A 73 -9.66 14.87 -11.59
N GLN A 74 -9.95 14.21 -12.72
CA GLN A 74 -11.33 13.92 -13.13
C GLN A 74 -12.02 12.86 -12.23
N PHE A 75 -11.26 12.06 -11.50
CA PHE A 75 -11.78 11.03 -10.62
C PHE A 75 -11.92 11.50 -9.16
N LEU A 76 -11.24 12.57 -8.79
CA LEU A 76 -11.29 13.12 -7.44
C LEU A 76 -12.57 13.96 -7.30
N GLN A 77 -13.49 13.49 -6.46
CA GLN A 77 -14.77 14.14 -6.20
C GLN A 77 -14.76 15.00 -4.93
N ASN A 78 -13.60 15.32 -4.37
CA ASN A 78 -13.40 16.05 -3.11
C ASN A 78 -14.00 15.36 -1.86
N ASN A 79 -14.27 14.06 -1.92
CA ASN A 79 -14.86 13.29 -0.83
C ASN A 79 -14.00 12.12 -0.39
N GLU A 80 -12.79 11.94 -0.95
CA GLU A 80 -11.95 10.77 -0.74
C GLU A 80 -11.61 10.60 0.74
N GLU A 81 -11.14 11.66 1.39
CA GLU A 81 -10.83 11.66 2.81
C GLU A 81 -12.07 11.35 3.67
N MET A 82 -13.20 11.95 3.34
CA MET A 82 -14.46 11.74 4.07
C MET A 82 -14.97 10.31 3.90
N ASN A 83 -14.87 9.76 2.69
CA ASN A 83 -15.24 8.38 2.41
C ASN A 83 -14.28 7.40 3.10
N PHE A 84 -12.97 7.68 3.07
CA PHE A 84 -11.96 6.93 3.81
C PHE A 84 -12.29 6.90 5.31
N ASP A 85 -12.46 8.06 5.94
CA ASP A 85 -12.77 8.15 7.38
C ASP A 85 -14.02 7.34 7.73
N TYR A 86 -15.07 7.46 6.90
CA TYR A 86 -16.30 6.69 7.10
C TYR A 86 -16.03 5.19 6.97
N ASN A 87 -15.37 4.73 5.89
CA ASN A 87 -15.12 3.32 5.61
C ASN A 87 -14.28 2.68 6.71
N ILE A 88 -13.22 3.36 7.17
CA ILE A 88 -12.39 2.89 8.28
C ILE A 88 -13.20 2.82 9.58
N SER A 89 -14.07 3.80 9.85
CA SER A 89 -14.86 3.82 11.09
C SER A 89 -15.83 2.65 11.23
N VAL A 90 -16.29 2.09 10.11
CA VAL A 90 -17.30 0.99 10.09
C VAL A 90 -16.70 -0.37 9.73
N CYS A 91 -15.41 -0.46 9.39
CA CYS A 91 -14.78 -1.73 9.04
C CYS A 91 -14.50 -2.59 10.29
N LYS A 92 -14.36 -3.89 10.05
CA LYS A 92 -13.88 -4.82 11.08
C LYS A 92 -12.47 -4.40 11.51
N ASN A 93 -12.14 -4.56 12.78
CA ASN A 93 -10.82 -4.23 13.32
C ASN A 93 -10.41 -2.75 13.18
N SER A 94 -11.35 -1.81 13.04
CA SER A 94 -11.10 -0.36 12.94
C SER A 94 -10.19 0.17 14.07
N ASN A 95 -10.29 -0.38 15.26
CA ASN A 95 -9.47 -0.03 16.42
C ASN A 95 -7.99 -0.42 16.30
N LYS A 96 -7.60 -1.18 15.28
CA LYS A 96 -6.22 -1.59 14.97
C LYS A 96 -5.60 -0.79 13.84
N ILE A 97 -6.31 0.20 13.32
CA ILE A 97 -5.89 1.04 12.21
C ILE A 97 -5.39 2.37 12.74
N SER A 98 -4.18 2.74 12.34
CA SER A 98 -3.56 4.03 12.62
C SER A 98 -3.49 4.84 11.33
N VAL A 99 -4.13 6.00 11.29
CA VAL A 99 -4.19 6.86 10.10
C VAL A 99 -3.25 8.04 10.25
N ASN A 100 -2.40 8.26 9.24
CA ASN A 100 -1.46 9.36 9.15
C ASN A 100 -1.79 10.18 7.89
N LYS A 101 -2.50 11.31 8.07
CA LYS A 101 -2.87 12.23 6.99
C LYS A 101 -1.71 13.16 6.64
N ILE A 102 -0.61 12.57 6.19
CA ILE A 102 0.65 13.25 5.85
C ILE A 102 1.28 12.56 4.64
N THR A 103 2.25 13.22 4.02
CA THR A 103 3.04 12.61 2.94
C THR A 103 3.89 11.44 3.45
N SER A 104 4.18 10.48 2.58
CA SER A 104 5.06 9.34 2.89
C SER A 104 6.45 9.80 3.34
N ASP A 105 7.02 10.83 2.72
CA ASP A 105 8.32 11.42 3.12
C ASP A 105 8.30 11.88 4.58
N LEU A 106 7.23 12.57 5.00
CA LEU A 106 7.11 13.03 6.39
C LEU A 106 6.85 11.87 7.36
N PHE A 107 6.09 10.88 6.94
CA PHE A 107 5.87 9.66 7.71
C PHE A 107 7.20 8.93 7.95
N PHE A 108 7.96 8.62 6.91
CA PHE A 108 9.21 7.89 7.04
C PHE A 108 10.26 8.63 7.84
N LYS A 109 10.31 9.97 7.74
CA LYS A 109 11.20 10.79 8.56
C LYS A 109 11.00 10.61 10.07
N ASN A 110 9.76 10.33 10.50
CA ASN A 110 9.39 10.21 11.91
C ASN A 110 9.11 8.77 12.34
N ASN A 111 9.08 7.82 11.39
CA ASN A 111 8.72 6.44 11.68
C ASN A 111 9.86 5.68 12.37
N THR A 112 9.51 4.96 13.42
CA THR A 112 10.43 4.08 14.17
C THR A 112 9.98 2.61 14.14
N LYS A 113 8.90 2.31 13.44
CA LYS A 113 8.32 0.96 13.36
C LYS A 113 8.87 0.21 12.16
N THR A 114 8.83 -1.12 12.25
CA THR A 114 9.05 -2.04 11.13
C THR A 114 7.74 -2.74 10.76
N PHE A 115 7.67 -3.26 9.55
CA PHE A 115 6.47 -3.87 8.99
C PHE A 115 6.82 -5.21 8.31
N ASN A 116 5.92 -6.19 8.42
CA ASN A 116 6.09 -7.45 7.70
C ASN A 116 5.32 -7.50 6.37
N PHE A 117 4.43 -6.54 6.14
CA PHE A 117 3.80 -6.33 4.85
C PHE A 117 3.67 -4.83 4.55
N ILE A 118 4.07 -4.41 3.35
CA ILE A 118 3.96 -3.02 2.88
C ILE A 118 3.29 -3.03 1.51
N TYR A 119 2.22 -2.25 1.36
CA TYR A 119 1.53 -1.98 0.11
C TYR A 119 1.79 -0.53 -0.32
N ILE A 120 2.26 -0.34 -1.56
CA ILE A 120 2.57 0.97 -2.13
C ILE A 120 1.66 1.18 -3.34
N ASP A 121 0.76 2.14 -3.22
CA ASP A 121 -0.23 2.55 -4.23
C ASP A 121 -0.49 4.06 -4.08
N GLY A 122 0.59 4.84 -4.07
CA GLY A 122 0.55 6.28 -3.82
C GLY A 122 0.66 7.11 -5.10
N SER A 123 1.60 8.06 -5.13
CA SER A 123 1.84 8.91 -6.30
C SER A 123 2.39 8.13 -7.48
N HIS A 124 2.00 8.52 -8.71
CA HIS A 124 2.52 7.98 -9.96
C HIS A 124 3.75 8.74 -10.49
N GLU A 125 4.24 9.74 -9.76
CA GLU A 125 5.48 10.43 -10.12
C GLU A 125 6.70 9.59 -9.72
N CYS A 126 7.62 9.38 -10.66
CA CYS A 126 8.77 8.47 -10.52
C CYS A 126 9.64 8.77 -9.30
N ASP A 127 9.82 10.04 -8.95
CA ASP A 127 10.63 10.44 -7.81
C ASP A 127 9.97 10.06 -6.46
N PHE A 128 8.65 10.14 -6.36
CA PHE A 128 7.91 9.69 -5.18
C PHE A 128 7.91 8.17 -5.10
N ILE A 129 7.59 7.46 -6.20
CA ILE A 129 7.65 5.99 -6.27
C ILE A 129 9.00 5.47 -5.80
N LYS A 130 10.09 6.05 -6.31
CA LYS A 130 11.45 5.65 -5.92
C LYS A 130 11.69 5.81 -4.43
N ARG A 131 11.33 6.97 -3.85
CA ARG A 131 11.51 7.22 -2.41
C ARG A 131 10.64 6.31 -1.56
N ASP A 132 9.40 6.09 -1.97
CA ASP A 132 8.48 5.22 -1.24
C ASP A 132 8.99 3.77 -1.22
N MET A 133 9.48 3.24 -2.35
CA MET A 133 10.09 1.92 -2.40
C MET A 133 11.35 1.82 -1.53
N GLU A 134 12.28 2.78 -1.63
CA GLU A 134 13.54 2.75 -0.86
C GLU A 134 13.27 2.86 0.64
N ASN A 135 12.41 3.80 1.06
CA ASN A 135 12.05 3.97 2.45
C ASN A 135 11.27 2.77 3.00
N SER A 136 10.34 2.23 2.22
CA SER A 136 9.59 1.03 2.58
C SER A 136 10.51 -0.18 2.75
N PHE A 137 11.46 -0.38 1.85
CA PHE A 137 12.41 -1.49 1.94
C PHE A 137 13.29 -1.40 3.19
N ASN A 138 13.66 -0.20 3.61
CA ASN A 138 14.45 0.01 4.83
C ASN A 138 13.69 -0.41 6.10
N VAL A 139 12.38 -0.18 6.15
CA VAL A 139 11.52 -0.52 7.31
C VAL A 139 10.82 -1.88 7.18
N LEU A 140 11.00 -2.56 6.05
CA LEU A 140 10.49 -3.91 5.83
C LEU A 140 11.32 -4.92 6.64
N GLU A 141 10.63 -5.77 7.40
CA GLU A 141 11.27 -6.85 8.17
C GLU A 141 11.87 -7.91 7.25
N LYS A 142 12.87 -8.62 7.75
CA LYS A 142 13.37 -9.83 7.06
C LYS A 142 12.22 -10.83 6.87
N ASN A 143 12.12 -11.40 5.69
CA ASN A 143 11.02 -12.23 5.20
C ASN A 143 9.70 -11.48 5.02
N GLY A 144 9.66 -10.17 5.22
CA GLY A 144 8.52 -9.32 4.91
C GLY A 144 8.30 -9.16 3.41
N ILE A 145 7.10 -8.76 3.03
CA ILE A 145 6.67 -8.61 1.65
C ILE A 145 6.40 -7.14 1.37
N MET A 146 6.93 -6.63 0.26
CA MET A 146 6.58 -5.34 -0.32
C MET A 146 5.84 -5.56 -1.63
N TRP A 147 4.63 -5.00 -1.72
CA TRP A 147 3.75 -5.08 -2.87
C TRP A 147 3.55 -3.69 -3.46
N MET A 148 3.78 -3.55 -4.76
CA MET A 148 3.79 -2.27 -5.47
C MET A 148 2.78 -2.32 -6.61
N ASP A 149 1.92 -1.31 -6.70
CA ASP A 149 0.94 -1.19 -7.77
C ASP A 149 1.55 -0.59 -9.05
N ASP A 150 0.81 -0.59 -10.15
CA ASP A 150 1.09 0.06 -11.43
C ASP A 150 2.34 -0.41 -12.22
N TYR A 151 2.97 -1.50 -11.82
CA TYR A 151 4.16 -2.00 -12.55
C TYR A 151 3.89 -2.32 -14.01
N GLY A 152 2.72 -2.84 -14.33
CA GLY A 152 2.28 -3.20 -15.69
C GLY A 152 1.29 -2.21 -16.34
N GLY A 153 0.99 -1.08 -15.70
CA GLY A 153 -0.01 -0.11 -16.13
C GLY A 153 0.32 0.65 -17.43
N GLY A 154 -0.72 1.15 -18.11
CA GLY A 154 -0.62 1.75 -19.45
C GLY A 154 0.23 3.02 -19.57
N ASP A 155 0.24 3.87 -18.55
CA ASP A 155 1.11 5.08 -18.51
C ASP A 155 2.52 4.75 -17.98
N GLY A 156 2.77 3.49 -17.77
CA GLY A 156 3.69 2.94 -16.84
C GLY A 156 5.08 2.61 -17.33
N ILE A 157 5.51 2.98 -18.56
CA ILE A 157 6.89 2.65 -18.95
C ILE A 157 7.91 3.34 -18.03
N GLN A 158 7.61 4.55 -17.56
CA GLN A 158 8.47 5.28 -16.63
C GLN A 158 8.37 4.69 -15.22
N ILE A 159 7.17 4.37 -14.74
CA ILE A 159 6.92 3.68 -13.47
C ILE A 159 7.65 2.34 -13.46
N LYS A 160 7.44 1.52 -14.49
CA LYS A 160 8.12 0.24 -14.65
C LYS A 160 9.65 0.35 -14.64
N ASN A 161 10.21 1.34 -15.34
CA ASN A 161 11.65 1.57 -15.37
C ASN A 161 12.18 2.02 -14.00
N THR A 162 11.43 2.82 -13.27
CA THR A 162 11.76 3.23 -11.91
C THR A 162 11.80 2.03 -10.97
N MET A 163 10.78 1.18 -11.03
CA MET A 163 10.73 -0.05 -10.23
C MET A 163 11.83 -1.04 -10.63
N ASN A 164 12.13 -1.20 -11.92
CA ASN A 164 13.25 -2.03 -12.38
C ASN A 164 14.61 -1.52 -11.90
N SER A 165 14.79 -0.20 -11.84
CA SER A 165 16.01 0.41 -11.30
C SER A 165 16.17 0.13 -9.81
N PHE A 166 15.07 0.11 -9.06
CA PHE A 166 15.05 -0.30 -7.67
C PHE A 166 15.42 -1.79 -7.53
N LEU A 167 14.83 -2.67 -8.33
CA LEU A 167 15.12 -4.10 -8.33
C LEU A 167 16.60 -4.38 -8.60
N GLU A 168 17.22 -3.68 -9.56
CA GLU A 168 18.65 -3.86 -9.86
C GLU A 168 19.54 -3.34 -8.71
N LYS A 169 19.16 -2.21 -8.07
CA LYS A 169 19.88 -1.64 -6.92
C LYS A 169 19.94 -2.61 -5.73
N TYR A 170 18.84 -3.30 -5.45
CA TYR A 170 18.71 -4.22 -4.30
C TYR A 170 18.85 -5.70 -4.67
N LYS A 171 19.43 -5.98 -5.84
CA LYS A 171 19.64 -7.34 -6.34
C LYS A 171 20.42 -8.20 -5.34
N GLY A 172 19.85 -9.36 -5.00
CA GLY A 172 20.42 -10.27 -4.01
C GLY A 172 19.93 -10.02 -2.57
N GLU A 173 19.11 -8.98 -2.34
CA GLU A 173 18.51 -8.68 -1.04
C GLU A 173 17.02 -9.06 -0.98
N TYR A 174 16.43 -9.49 -2.07
CA TYR A 174 15.04 -9.90 -2.18
C TYR A 174 14.86 -11.13 -3.06
N GLU A 175 13.72 -11.77 -2.91
CA GLU A 175 13.14 -12.78 -3.80
C GLU A 175 11.94 -12.15 -4.54
N LEU A 176 11.88 -12.27 -5.86
CA LEU A 176 10.72 -11.85 -6.65
C LEU A 176 9.60 -12.89 -6.49
N ILE A 177 8.46 -12.50 -5.93
CA ILE A 177 7.33 -13.41 -5.67
C ILE A 177 6.15 -13.21 -6.61
N HIS A 178 6.03 -12.03 -7.22
CA HIS A 178 5.00 -11.74 -8.21
C HIS A 178 5.46 -10.66 -9.19
N SER A 179 5.08 -10.82 -10.47
CA SER A 179 5.32 -9.83 -11.53
C SER A 179 4.22 -9.93 -12.59
N GLY A 180 3.30 -8.99 -12.57
CA GLY A 180 2.14 -8.86 -13.46
C GLY A 180 1.81 -7.40 -13.69
N TYR A 181 0.56 -7.03 -13.49
CA TYR A 181 0.15 -5.62 -13.38
C TYR A 181 0.78 -5.00 -12.12
N GLN A 182 0.85 -5.77 -11.05
CA GLN A 182 1.52 -5.43 -9.80
C GLN A 182 2.86 -6.15 -9.70
N LEU A 183 3.75 -5.65 -8.84
CA LEU A 183 5.06 -6.23 -8.56
C LEU A 183 5.18 -6.54 -7.06
N ALA A 184 5.66 -7.73 -6.71
CA ALA A 184 5.88 -8.04 -5.30
C ALA A 184 7.21 -8.75 -5.07
N ILE A 185 7.87 -8.36 -3.98
CA ILE A 185 9.15 -8.92 -3.53
C ILE A 185 9.06 -9.32 -2.06
N LYS A 186 9.89 -10.30 -1.70
CA LYS A 186 10.12 -10.71 -0.32
C LYS A 186 11.56 -10.39 0.06
N LYS A 187 11.76 -9.62 1.11
CA LYS A 187 13.09 -9.27 1.62
C LYS A 187 13.76 -10.49 2.25
N ILE A 188 15.05 -10.76 1.92
CA ILE A 188 15.77 -11.93 2.40
C ILE A 188 16.96 -11.61 3.32
N VAL A 189 17.29 -10.35 3.53
CA VAL A 189 18.39 -9.85 4.38
C VAL A 189 17.90 -9.18 5.65
#